data_7c876a4a9c93ebe5a9833d514a94508c
#
_entry.id   7c876a4a9c93ebe5a9833d514a94508c
#
_cell.length_a   1.000
_cell.length_b   1.000
_cell.length_c   1.000
_cell.angle_alpha   90.00
_cell.angle_beta   90.00
_cell.angle_gamma   90.00
#
_symmetry.space_group_name_H-M   'P 1'
#
loop_
_entity.id
_entity.type
_entity.pdbx_description
1 polymer ?
#
loop_
_entity_poly.entity_id
_entity_poly.type
_entity_poly.pdbx_seq_one_letter_code
_entity_poly.pdbx_strand_id
1 'polypeptide(L)'
;LTADEEIRFPTGMGELDRVLGGGIVPGAAILVCGDPGIGKSTVLLQMCRTLEDDLRVLYVSGEESPRQIKLRANRLGVTGEKVLLTAATDAEQIRETILENKPDIVVVDSIQTLSVASVSSSPGSVSQVRESAMLLIDTCKGQEIPLFIVGHVNKDGNIAGPKVLEHMVDTVLYFEGDKNLSYRILRANKNRFGSTNEIGVFEMGQNGLREVPNPSEALLSGRPLDCSGSCITCLMEGTRPILVEIQALVTKTSFGNPRRVATGFDMNRTAMLLAVLEKRAGFYMGNLDVFVNAAGGMRADEPSADLAVAMAVLSNLLDKVCLLYTSDAADDLIGV
;
A
#
# COMPACT_ATOMS: atom_id res chain seq x y z
N LEU A 1 -4.69 30.31 20.68
CA LEU A 1 -4.15 29.69 19.46
C LEU A 1 -5.26 29.81 18.42
N THR A 2 -5.15 30.78 17.52
CA THR A 2 -5.91 30.80 16.28
C THR A 2 -5.52 29.54 15.51
N ALA A 3 -6.51 28.79 14.99
CA ALA A 3 -6.25 27.71 14.07
C ALA A 3 -5.65 28.36 12.80
N ASP A 4 -4.31 28.37 12.69
CA ASP A 4 -3.66 28.64 11.43
C ASP A 4 -4.15 27.57 10.46
N GLU A 5 -4.63 27.97 9.31
CA GLU A 5 -4.93 27.04 8.21
C GLU A 5 -3.68 26.22 7.97
N GLU A 6 -3.78 24.92 8.18
CA GLU A 6 -2.65 23.99 8.07
C GLU A 6 -2.20 24.01 6.60
N ILE A 7 -1.09 24.72 6.35
CA ILE A 7 -0.54 24.86 5.00
C ILE A 7 -0.11 23.48 4.53
N ARG A 8 -0.70 23.00 3.44
CA ARG A 8 -0.33 21.75 2.77
C ARG A 8 -0.07 22.04 1.31
N PHE A 9 0.86 21.33 0.74
CA PHE A 9 1.07 21.36 -0.70
C PHE A 9 0.89 19.96 -1.29
N PRO A 10 0.20 19.87 -2.45
CA PRO A 10 -0.10 18.58 -3.06
C PRO A 10 1.18 17.93 -3.58
N THR A 11 1.23 16.60 -3.52
CA THR A 11 2.31 15.82 -4.14
C THR A 11 2.17 15.73 -5.66
N GLY A 12 1.01 16.13 -6.19
CA GLY A 12 0.63 15.91 -7.59
C GLY A 12 0.18 14.48 -7.88
N MET A 13 0.07 13.65 -6.84
CA MET A 13 -0.44 12.27 -6.91
C MET A 13 -1.65 12.16 -5.96
N GLY A 14 -2.87 12.07 -6.50
CA GLY A 14 -4.11 12.13 -5.72
C GLY A 14 -4.25 10.97 -4.72
N GLU A 15 -3.80 9.78 -5.07
CA GLU A 15 -3.83 8.62 -4.17
C GLU A 15 -2.77 8.73 -3.05
N LEU A 16 -1.65 9.41 -3.27
CA LEU A 16 -0.68 9.72 -2.23
C LEU A 16 -1.18 10.85 -1.33
N ASP A 17 -1.72 11.92 -1.90
CA ASP A 17 -2.29 13.04 -1.15
C ASP A 17 -3.43 12.60 -0.25
N ARG A 18 -4.28 11.69 -0.71
CA ARG A 18 -5.36 11.08 0.10
C ARG A 18 -4.81 10.46 1.39
N VAL A 19 -3.77 9.64 1.29
CA VAL A 19 -3.19 8.93 2.45
C VAL A 19 -2.43 9.88 3.37
N LEU A 20 -1.86 10.96 2.82
CA LEU A 20 -1.22 12.03 3.59
C LEU A 20 -2.24 12.93 4.30
N GLY A 21 -3.54 12.85 3.94
CA GLY A 21 -4.59 13.67 4.50
C GLY A 21 -4.75 15.01 3.78
N GLY A 22 -4.44 15.06 2.49
CA GLY A 22 -4.62 16.21 1.61
C GLY A 22 -3.31 16.88 1.15
N GLY A 23 -2.15 16.25 1.39
CA GLY A 23 -0.87 16.75 0.92
C GLY A 23 0.22 16.77 1.98
N ILE A 24 1.36 17.31 1.62
CA ILE A 24 2.57 17.37 2.46
C ILE A 24 2.48 18.57 3.41
N VAL A 25 2.75 18.33 4.69
CA VAL A 25 2.85 19.38 5.71
C VAL A 25 4.31 19.81 5.85
N PRO A 26 4.62 21.14 5.89
CA PRO A 26 5.97 21.63 6.12
C PRO A 26 6.61 21.04 7.40
N GLY A 27 7.87 20.65 7.32
CA GLY A 27 8.60 20.06 8.45
C GLY A 27 8.13 18.66 8.87
N ALA A 28 7.18 18.03 8.18
CA ALA A 28 6.72 16.70 8.51
C ALA A 28 7.78 15.63 8.20
N ALA A 29 7.96 14.68 9.10
CA ALA A 29 8.76 13.48 8.88
C ALA A 29 7.82 12.31 8.52
N ILE A 30 7.98 11.78 7.30
CA ILE A 30 7.14 10.72 6.73
C ILE A 30 8.00 9.47 6.51
N LEU A 31 7.63 8.37 7.14
CA LEU A 31 8.26 7.07 6.94
C LEU A 31 7.45 6.23 5.94
N VAL A 32 8.10 5.75 4.88
CA VAL A 32 7.49 4.89 3.86
C VAL A 32 8.07 3.48 3.98
N CYS A 33 7.24 2.53 4.42
CA CYS A 33 7.61 1.16 4.70
C CYS A 33 6.98 0.17 3.73
N GLY A 34 7.47 -1.06 3.75
CA GLY A 34 6.93 -2.18 2.96
C GLY A 34 8.03 -3.11 2.47
N ASP A 35 7.63 -4.23 1.88
CA ASP A 35 8.55 -5.26 1.38
C ASP A 35 9.52 -4.70 0.33
N PRO A 36 10.73 -5.28 0.23
CA PRO A 36 11.65 -4.95 -0.85
C PRO A 36 11.02 -5.20 -2.23
N GLY A 37 11.15 -4.21 -3.14
CA GLY A 37 10.58 -4.29 -4.49
C GLY A 37 9.08 -4.04 -4.62
N ILE A 38 8.39 -3.59 -3.54
CA ILE A 38 6.95 -3.29 -3.58
C ILE A 38 6.61 -2.00 -4.33
N GLY A 39 7.55 -1.06 -4.47
CA GLY A 39 7.36 0.20 -5.20
C GLY A 39 7.66 1.48 -4.42
N LYS A 40 8.18 1.41 -3.18
CA LYS A 40 8.48 2.58 -2.33
C LYS A 40 9.31 3.65 -3.04
N SER A 41 10.48 3.27 -3.51
CA SER A 41 11.39 4.18 -4.23
C SER A 41 10.79 4.67 -5.56
N THR A 42 9.92 3.86 -6.18
CA THR A 42 9.24 4.22 -7.44
C THR A 42 8.24 5.34 -7.21
N VAL A 43 7.35 5.22 -6.21
CA VAL A 43 6.37 6.26 -5.91
C VAL A 43 7.02 7.56 -5.51
N LEU A 44 8.11 7.51 -4.72
CA LEU A 44 8.82 8.72 -4.30
C LEU A 44 9.55 9.41 -5.47
N LEU A 45 10.16 8.66 -6.39
CA LEU A 45 10.72 9.25 -7.61
C LEU A 45 9.62 9.83 -8.52
N GLN A 46 8.46 9.17 -8.64
CA GLN A 46 7.34 9.71 -9.39
C GLN A 46 6.76 10.97 -8.73
N MET A 47 6.72 11.04 -7.40
CA MET A 47 6.41 12.27 -6.66
C MET A 47 7.43 13.38 -6.99
N CYS A 48 8.73 13.08 -7.03
CA CYS A 48 9.73 14.07 -7.44
C CYS A 48 9.44 14.65 -8.83
N ARG A 49 9.00 13.82 -9.78
CA ARG A 49 8.62 14.25 -11.12
C ARG A 49 7.45 15.23 -11.11
N THR A 50 6.42 14.98 -10.30
CA THR A 50 5.25 15.86 -10.22
C THR A 50 5.54 17.19 -9.53
N LEU A 51 6.61 17.25 -8.74
CA LEU A 51 7.03 18.44 -7.98
C LEU A 51 8.17 19.23 -8.64
N GLU A 52 8.87 18.66 -9.64
CA GLU A 52 10.12 19.22 -10.21
C GLU A 52 9.98 20.58 -10.87
N ASP A 53 8.76 20.97 -11.29
CA ASP A 53 8.52 22.27 -11.88
C ASP A 53 8.51 23.41 -10.86
N ASP A 54 8.01 23.13 -9.65
CA ASP A 54 7.77 24.13 -8.61
C ASP A 54 8.79 24.07 -7.48
N LEU A 55 9.17 22.86 -7.01
CA LEU A 55 9.93 22.62 -5.79
C LEU A 55 11.30 21.98 -6.08
N ARG A 56 12.29 22.34 -5.24
CA ARG A 56 13.62 21.70 -5.25
C ARG A 56 13.57 20.48 -4.35
N VAL A 57 13.84 19.32 -4.92
CA VAL A 57 13.86 18.05 -4.18
C VAL A 57 15.28 17.54 -4.07
N LEU A 58 15.74 17.23 -2.87
CA LEU A 58 16.97 16.49 -2.63
C LEU A 58 16.64 15.01 -2.43
N TYR A 59 17.02 14.17 -3.38
CA TYR A 59 16.88 12.72 -3.29
C TYR A 59 18.23 12.09 -2.99
N VAL A 60 18.33 11.51 -1.80
CA VAL A 60 19.53 10.83 -1.29
C VAL A 60 19.33 9.33 -1.39
N SER A 61 20.21 8.63 -2.12
CA SER A 61 20.24 7.17 -2.13
C SER A 61 21.49 6.65 -1.45
N GLY A 62 21.30 5.71 -0.54
CA GLY A 62 22.39 4.98 0.08
C GLY A 62 22.64 3.61 -0.53
N GLU A 63 21.77 3.14 -1.44
CA GLU A 63 21.87 1.79 -2.03
C GLU A 63 22.33 1.81 -3.48
N GLU A 64 21.95 2.82 -4.24
CA GLU A 64 22.23 2.91 -5.66
C GLU A 64 23.29 3.97 -5.96
N SER A 65 24.14 3.68 -6.94
CA SER A 65 25.07 4.67 -7.48
C SER A 65 24.33 5.81 -8.19
N PRO A 66 24.92 7.02 -8.32
CA PRO A 66 24.27 8.15 -9.01
C PRO A 66 23.84 7.81 -10.43
N ARG A 67 24.58 6.95 -11.14
CA ARG A 67 24.25 6.49 -12.47
C ARG A 67 22.99 5.60 -12.48
N GLN A 68 22.84 4.71 -11.51
CA GLN A 68 21.69 3.82 -11.41
C GLN A 68 20.43 4.62 -11.07
N ILE A 69 20.51 5.55 -10.10
CA ILE A 69 19.40 6.44 -9.74
C ILE A 69 18.98 7.25 -10.95
N LYS A 70 19.93 7.83 -11.69
CA LYS A 70 19.66 8.64 -12.88
C LYS A 70 18.97 7.82 -13.98
N LEU A 71 19.38 6.58 -14.21
CA LEU A 71 18.72 5.69 -15.18
C LEU A 71 17.28 5.39 -14.76
N ARG A 72 17.05 5.16 -13.47
CA ARG A 72 15.71 4.91 -12.94
C ARG A 72 14.84 6.17 -13.01
N ALA A 73 15.37 7.31 -12.61
CA ALA A 73 14.71 8.60 -12.70
C ALA A 73 14.28 8.92 -14.13
N ASN A 74 15.20 8.76 -15.10
CA ASN A 74 14.89 8.97 -16.52
C ASN A 74 13.78 8.05 -17.02
N ARG A 75 13.78 6.76 -16.63
CA ARG A 75 12.71 5.81 -16.98
C ARG A 75 11.35 6.23 -16.44
N LEU A 76 11.32 6.86 -15.27
CA LEU A 76 10.11 7.36 -14.63
C LEU A 76 9.74 8.79 -15.07
N GLY A 77 10.53 9.38 -15.97
CA GLY A 77 10.29 10.71 -16.53
C GLY A 77 10.72 11.85 -15.61
N VAL A 78 11.56 11.60 -14.61
CA VAL A 78 12.19 12.64 -13.78
C VAL A 78 13.36 13.22 -14.54
N THR A 79 13.20 14.41 -15.10
CA THR A 79 14.19 15.06 -15.97
C THR A 79 14.50 16.49 -15.56
N GLY A 80 13.78 17.03 -14.58
CA GLY A 80 13.90 18.42 -14.14
C GLY A 80 15.21 18.73 -13.42
N GLU A 81 15.69 19.95 -13.59
CA GLU A 81 16.92 20.45 -12.94
C GLU A 81 16.76 20.68 -11.44
N LYS A 82 15.51 20.75 -10.94
CA LYS A 82 15.22 20.97 -9.52
C LYS A 82 15.29 19.71 -8.67
N VAL A 83 15.46 18.51 -9.26
CA VAL A 83 15.68 17.26 -8.55
C VAL A 83 17.18 16.99 -8.44
N LEU A 84 17.73 17.21 -7.25
CA LEU A 84 19.13 16.92 -6.93
C LEU A 84 19.24 15.47 -6.50
N LEU A 85 19.92 14.65 -7.30
CA LEU A 85 20.17 13.24 -6.99
C LEU A 85 21.58 13.09 -6.43
N THR A 86 21.70 12.54 -5.23
CA THR A 86 22.99 12.25 -4.60
C THR A 86 23.06 10.83 -4.06
N ALA A 87 24.28 10.26 -4.07
CA ALA A 87 24.56 9.00 -3.39
C ALA A 87 25.44 9.31 -2.18
N ALA A 88 24.90 9.12 -0.99
CA ALA A 88 25.59 9.36 0.27
C ALA A 88 25.08 8.40 1.35
N THR A 89 25.99 7.94 2.21
CA THR A 89 25.69 7.08 3.35
C THR A 89 26.06 7.70 4.69
N ASP A 90 26.76 8.84 4.67
CA ASP A 90 27.10 9.62 5.86
C ASP A 90 25.98 10.63 6.15
N ALA A 91 25.28 10.43 7.27
CA ALA A 91 24.15 11.29 7.67
C ALA A 91 24.59 12.72 8.03
N GLU A 92 25.84 12.92 8.48
CA GLU A 92 26.38 14.25 8.78
C GLU A 92 26.64 15.03 7.48
N GLN A 93 27.20 14.37 6.46
CA GLN A 93 27.37 14.96 5.12
C GLN A 93 26.00 15.30 4.48
N ILE A 94 25.01 14.43 4.63
CA ILE A 94 23.65 14.67 4.12
C ILE A 94 23.07 15.90 4.81
N ARG A 95 23.24 16.04 6.14
CA ARG A 95 22.80 17.22 6.91
C ARG A 95 23.43 18.51 6.34
N GLU A 96 24.74 18.51 6.12
CA GLU A 96 25.44 19.67 5.55
C GLU A 96 24.88 20.01 4.16
N THR A 97 24.66 19.01 3.32
CA THR A 97 24.07 19.19 2.00
C THR A 97 22.66 19.81 2.07
N ILE A 98 21.82 19.41 3.06
CA ILE A 98 20.50 20.01 3.31
C ILE A 98 20.62 21.47 3.68
N LEU A 99 21.52 21.80 4.62
CA LEU A 99 21.70 23.16 5.11
C LEU A 99 22.24 24.13 4.05
N GLU A 100 23.12 23.64 3.19
CA GLU A 100 23.71 24.42 2.10
C GLU A 100 22.73 24.66 0.94
N ASN A 101 22.03 23.61 0.50
CA ASN A 101 21.17 23.69 -0.68
C ASN A 101 19.74 24.15 -0.36
N LYS A 102 19.30 24.04 0.90
CA LYS A 102 17.94 24.40 1.35
C LYS A 102 16.86 23.88 0.41
N PRO A 103 16.76 22.55 0.20
CA PRO A 103 15.73 21.97 -0.64
C PRO A 103 14.36 22.21 -0.01
N ASP A 104 13.31 22.19 -0.85
CA ASP A 104 11.94 22.29 -0.38
C ASP A 104 11.42 20.95 0.14
N ILE A 105 12.02 19.82 -0.30
CA ILE A 105 11.72 18.45 0.17
C ILE A 105 13.00 17.63 0.19
N VAL A 106 13.12 16.72 1.16
CA VAL A 106 14.19 15.72 1.24
C VAL A 106 13.60 14.31 1.18
N VAL A 107 14.22 13.44 0.37
CA VAL A 107 13.92 12.00 0.31
C VAL A 107 15.18 11.21 0.61
N VAL A 108 15.10 10.26 1.54
CA VAL A 108 16.20 9.36 1.92
C VAL A 108 15.81 7.91 1.62
N ASP A 109 16.54 7.25 0.71
CA ASP A 109 16.27 5.90 0.21
C ASP A 109 17.56 5.04 0.23
N SER A 110 17.78 4.19 1.25
CA SER A 110 17.02 3.94 2.45
C SER A 110 17.78 4.34 3.72
N ILE A 111 17.07 4.49 4.82
CA ILE A 111 17.68 4.85 6.12
C ILE A 111 18.63 3.77 6.65
N GLN A 112 18.45 2.51 6.27
CA GLN A 112 19.27 1.39 6.73
C GLN A 112 20.71 1.46 6.24
N THR A 113 20.99 2.19 5.18
CA THR A 113 22.33 2.33 4.62
C THR A 113 23.12 3.46 5.24
N LEU A 114 22.45 4.33 6.01
CA LEU A 114 23.07 5.49 6.60
C LEU A 114 23.86 5.16 7.88
N SER A 115 24.85 5.98 8.14
CA SER A 115 25.67 5.92 9.36
C SER A 115 26.00 7.32 9.88
N VAL A 116 26.22 7.41 11.19
CA VAL A 116 26.76 8.55 11.90
C VAL A 116 28.09 8.15 12.51
N ALA A 117 29.13 8.95 12.32
CA ALA A 117 30.49 8.62 12.75
C ALA A 117 30.64 8.44 14.27
N SER A 118 29.81 9.12 15.06
CA SER A 118 29.80 9.03 16.54
C SER A 118 29.28 7.69 17.08
N VAL A 119 28.63 6.85 16.23
CA VAL A 119 28.06 5.55 16.61
C VAL A 119 28.93 4.42 16.09
N SER A 120 29.46 3.60 16.99
CA SER A 120 30.45 2.54 16.64
C SER A 120 29.85 1.28 16.01
N SER A 121 28.51 1.15 15.97
CA SER A 121 27.86 -0.01 15.38
C SER A 121 27.80 0.06 13.84
N SER A 122 27.63 -1.09 13.19
CA SER A 122 27.56 -1.17 11.72
C SER A 122 26.30 -0.49 11.16
N PRO A 123 26.35 0.03 9.92
CA PRO A 123 25.15 0.48 9.20
C PRO A 123 24.04 -0.58 9.23
N GLY A 124 22.78 -0.15 9.29
CA GLY A 124 21.63 -1.04 9.42
C GLY A 124 21.34 -1.55 10.83
N SER A 125 22.22 -1.34 11.81
CA SER A 125 21.92 -1.62 13.21
C SER A 125 20.87 -0.66 13.77
N VAL A 126 20.16 -1.08 14.84
CA VAL A 126 19.13 -0.26 15.50
C VAL A 126 19.65 1.11 15.90
N SER A 127 20.85 1.15 16.49
CA SER A 127 21.47 2.41 16.93
C SER A 127 21.82 3.33 15.76
N GLN A 128 22.43 2.82 14.69
CA GLN A 128 22.76 3.62 13.51
C GLN A 128 21.50 4.17 12.82
N VAL A 129 20.50 3.33 12.59
CA VAL A 129 19.24 3.75 11.97
C VAL A 129 18.56 4.83 12.83
N ARG A 130 18.54 4.66 14.14
CA ARG A 130 17.92 5.62 15.05
C ARG A 130 18.65 6.96 15.04
N GLU A 131 19.97 6.97 15.22
CA GLU A 131 20.76 8.20 15.31
C GLU A 131 20.80 8.93 13.96
N SER A 132 20.95 8.21 12.85
CA SER A 132 20.87 8.81 11.51
C SER A 132 19.51 9.45 11.24
N ALA A 133 18.43 8.75 11.60
CA ALA A 133 17.08 9.28 11.43
C ALA A 133 16.84 10.51 12.33
N MET A 134 17.28 10.48 13.60
CA MET A 134 17.12 11.59 14.52
C MET A 134 17.84 12.83 14.00
N LEU A 135 19.09 12.69 13.56
CA LEU A 135 19.88 13.79 13.00
C LEU A 135 19.17 14.49 11.83
N LEU A 136 18.63 13.68 10.88
CA LEU A 136 17.97 14.20 9.69
C LEU A 136 16.58 14.79 10.01
N ILE A 137 15.81 14.14 10.89
CA ILE A 137 14.51 14.65 11.34
C ILE A 137 14.66 16.00 12.03
N ASP A 138 15.61 16.13 12.97
CA ASP A 138 15.82 17.37 13.70
C ASP A 138 16.30 18.49 12.76
N THR A 139 17.17 18.17 11.79
CA THR A 139 17.64 19.10 10.78
C THR A 139 16.49 19.61 9.91
N CYS A 140 15.69 18.71 9.39
CA CYS A 140 14.58 19.06 8.49
C CYS A 140 13.47 19.80 9.23
N LYS A 141 13.10 19.37 10.43
CA LYS A 141 12.10 20.06 11.25
C LYS A 141 12.54 21.49 11.62
N GLY A 142 13.82 21.68 11.94
CA GLY A 142 14.37 23.00 12.25
C GLY A 142 14.38 23.97 11.07
N GLN A 143 14.24 23.46 9.84
CA GLN A 143 14.18 24.23 8.60
C GLN A 143 12.78 24.21 7.94
N GLU A 144 11.78 23.59 8.59
CA GLU A 144 10.43 23.37 8.07
C GLU A 144 10.40 22.57 6.74
N ILE A 145 11.42 21.76 6.47
CA ILE A 145 11.56 20.93 5.27
C ILE A 145 10.90 19.57 5.50
N PRO A 146 9.93 19.14 4.70
CA PRO A 146 9.39 17.77 4.75
C PRO A 146 10.46 16.74 4.40
N LEU A 147 10.48 15.66 5.19
CA LEU A 147 11.43 14.56 5.04
C LEU A 147 10.70 13.23 4.80
N PHE A 148 10.92 12.61 3.64
CA PHE A 148 10.51 11.25 3.36
C PHE A 148 11.66 10.29 3.64
N ILE A 149 11.41 9.28 4.47
CA ILE A 149 12.37 8.24 4.82
C ILE A 149 11.85 6.90 4.33
N VAL A 150 12.63 6.21 3.50
CA VAL A 150 12.31 4.83 3.08
C VAL A 150 12.88 3.84 4.10
N GLY A 151 12.02 2.94 4.57
CA GLY A 151 12.38 1.84 5.46
C GLY A 151 12.02 0.49 4.85
N HIS A 152 12.92 -0.50 4.95
CA HIS A 152 12.64 -1.88 4.55
C HIS A 152 12.17 -2.71 5.73
N VAL A 153 11.10 -3.48 5.53
CA VAL A 153 10.61 -4.46 6.52
C VAL A 153 11.29 -5.79 6.25
N ASN A 154 11.91 -6.38 7.27
CA ASN A 154 12.43 -7.74 7.17
C ASN A 154 11.43 -8.74 7.73
N LYS A 155 11.26 -9.86 7.01
CA LYS A 155 10.42 -10.98 7.43
C LYS A 155 10.90 -11.64 8.72
N ASP A 156 12.19 -11.50 9.06
CA ASP A 156 12.82 -12.16 10.20
C ASP A 156 12.96 -11.29 11.46
N GLY A 157 12.50 -10.06 11.44
CA GLY A 157 12.46 -9.18 12.63
C GLY A 157 13.83 -8.71 13.18
N ASN A 158 14.96 -9.06 12.56
CA ASN A 158 16.30 -8.88 13.11
C ASN A 158 17.07 -7.66 12.59
N ILE A 159 16.60 -6.95 11.56
CA ILE A 159 17.18 -5.66 11.17
C ILE A 159 16.31 -4.57 11.79
N ALA A 160 16.95 -3.46 12.15
CA ALA A 160 16.28 -2.27 12.66
C ALA A 160 15.14 -1.88 11.72
N GLY A 161 13.98 -2.46 12.00
CA GLY A 161 12.79 -2.29 11.18
C GLY A 161 12.12 -0.96 11.48
N PRO A 162 11.07 -0.65 10.72
CA PRO A 162 10.29 0.57 10.85
C PRO A 162 9.82 0.88 12.28
N LYS A 163 9.59 -0.14 13.11
CA LYS A 163 9.12 0.03 14.50
C LYS A 163 9.97 0.98 15.35
N VAL A 164 11.28 1.03 15.11
CA VAL A 164 12.17 1.95 15.84
C VAL A 164 11.88 3.40 15.46
N LEU A 165 11.53 3.64 14.19
CA LEU A 165 11.29 4.96 13.64
C LEU A 165 9.84 5.44 13.79
N GLU A 166 8.88 4.54 13.97
CA GLU A 166 7.45 4.88 14.04
C GLU A 166 7.13 5.92 15.12
N HIS A 167 7.87 5.89 16.24
CA HIS A 167 7.69 6.86 17.32
C HIS A 167 8.34 8.21 17.03
N MET A 168 9.33 8.27 16.14
CA MET A 168 10.11 9.46 15.83
C MET A 168 9.49 10.31 14.72
N VAL A 169 8.76 9.67 13.80
CA VAL A 169 8.14 10.32 12.64
C VAL A 169 6.70 10.76 12.93
N ASP A 170 6.18 11.65 12.09
CA ASP A 170 4.83 12.18 12.21
C ASP A 170 3.81 11.32 11.45
N THR A 171 4.23 10.76 10.31
CA THR A 171 3.40 9.90 9.45
C THR A 171 4.15 8.61 9.13
N VAL A 172 3.44 7.48 9.15
CA VAL A 172 3.95 6.15 8.75
C VAL A 172 3.04 5.59 7.68
N LEU A 173 3.58 5.41 6.49
CA LEU A 173 2.91 4.83 5.33
C LEU A 173 3.44 3.42 5.08
N TYR A 174 2.54 2.46 4.91
CA TYR A 174 2.87 1.10 4.54
C TYR A 174 2.40 0.79 3.13
N PHE A 175 3.31 0.30 2.29
CA PHE A 175 2.98 -0.36 1.04
C PHE A 175 2.66 -1.83 1.30
N GLU A 176 1.45 -2.24 0.94
CA GLU A 176 0.95 -3.60 1.02
C GLU A 176 0.69 -4.15 -0.38
N GLY A 177 0.79 -5.45 -0.55
CA GLY A 177 0.47 -6.15 -1.79
C GLY A 177 1.41 -7.32 -2.06
N ASP A 178 0.97 -8.26 -2.88
CA ASP A 178 1.79 -9.36 -3.37
C ASP A 178 2.54 -8.94 -4.64
N LYS A 179 3.80 -9.36 -4.78
CA LYS A 179 4.63 -9.08 -5.96
C LYS A 179 4.03 -9.65 -7.25
N ASN A 180 3.22 -10.68 -7.12
CA ASN A 180 2.56 -11.34 -8.25
C ASN A 180 1.24 -10.66 -8.66
N LEU A 181 0.77 -9.69 -7.87
CA LEU A 181 -0.45 -8.95 -8.14
C LEU A 181 -0.13 -7.59 -8.72
N SER A 182 -1.02 -7.10 -9.58
CA SER A 182 -0.83 -5.78 -10.22
C SER A 182 -1.03 -4.62 -9.25
N TYR A 183 -1.95 -4.79 -8.28
CA TYR A 183 -2.31 -3.70 -7.37
C TYR A 183 -1.42 -3.63 -6.14
N ARG A 184 -1.21 -2.41 -5.67
CA ARG A 184 -0.49 -2.05 -4.44
C ARG A 184 -1.35 -1.10 -3.65
N ILE A 185 -1.47 -1.34 -2.36
CA ILE A 185 -2.22 -0.49 -1.44
C ILE A 185 -1.21 0.27 -0.59
N LEU A 186 -1.36 1.57 -0.52
CA LEU A 186 -0.63 2.43 0.40
C LEU A 186 -1.56 2.79 1.55
N ARG A 187 -1.18 2.45 2.77
CA ARG A 187 -1.99 2.67 3.98
C ARG A 187 -1.25 3.53 4.99
N ALA A 188 -1.95 4.46 5.63
CA ALA A 188 -1.42 5.21 6.75
C ALA A 188 -1.61 4.40 8.06
N ASN A 189 -0.52 3.94 8.69
CA ASN A 189 -0.58 3.30 10.00
C ASN A 189 -0.49 4.32 11.14
N LYS A 190 0.09 5.48 10.85
CA LYS A 190 0.15 6.64 11.74
C LYS A 190 0.09 7.90 10.89
N ASN A 191 -0.72 8.86 11.29
CA ASN A 191 -0.75 10.18 10.68
C ASN A 191 -1.17 11.21 11.72
N ARG A 192 -0.24 12.11 12.10
CA ARG A 192 -0.53 13.20 13.04
C ARG A 192 -1.34 14.33 12.42
N PHE A 193 -1.36 14.38 11.10
CA PHE A 193 -1.95 15.46 10.32
C PHE A 193 -3.23 15.05 9.59
N GLY A 194 -3.69 13.79 9.75
CA GLY A 194 -4.86 13.30 9.06
C GLY A 194 -5.36 11.96 9.56
N SER A 195 -6.36 11.42 8.87
CA SER A 195 -6.92 10.11 9.18
C SER A 195 -5.94 8.99 8.84
N THR A 196 -5.93 7.93 9.66
CA THR A 196 -5.24 6.66 9.35
C THR A 196 -6.14 5.67 8.61
N ASN A 197 -7.39 6.03 8.36
CA ASN A 197 -8.36 5.16 7.67
C ASN A 197 -8.35 5.33 6.15
N GLU A 198 -7.52 6.24 5.61
CA GLU A 198 -7.41 6.44 4.17
C GLU A 198 -6.41 5.46 3.54
N ILE A 199 -6.75 5.00 2.34
CA ILE A 199 -5.87 4.20 1.50
C ILE A 199 -5.65 4.84 0.14
N GLY A 200 -4.45 4.64 -0.42
CA GLY A 200 -4.12 4.91 -1.81
C GLY A 200 -3.96 3.61 -2.59
N VAL A 201 -4.53 3.54 -3.77
CA VAL A 201 -4.45 2.35 -4.62
C VAL A 201 -3.64 2.65 -5.88
N PHE A 202 -2.64 1.81 -6.11
CA PHE A 202 -1.74 1.94 -7.25
C PHE A 202 -1.67 0.62 -8.02
N GLU A 203 -1.42 0.71 -9.31
CA GLU A 203 -1.14 -0.43 -10.18
C GLU A 203 0.32 -0.37 -10.64
N MET A 204 1.04 -1.49 -10.51
CA MET A 204 2.42 -1.59 -10.98
C MET A 204 2.44 -1.88 -12.48
N GLY A 205 2.94 -0.93 -13.26
CA GLY A 205 3.10 -1.04 -14.71
C GLY A 205 4.57 -1.02 -15.14
N GLN A 206 4.79 -1.09 -16.44
CA GLN A 206 6.15 -1.03 -17.04
C GLN A 206 6.84 0.33 -16.79
N ASN A 207 6.05 1.41 -16.74
CA ASN A 207 6.53 2.78 -16.55
C ASN A 207 6.45 3.26 -15.09
N GLY A 208 6.32 2.35 -14.13
CA GLY A 208 6.19 2.66 -12.71
C GLY A 208 4.80 2.40 -12.16
N LEU A 209 4.42 3.12 -11.11
CA LEU A 209 3.13 3.03 -10.45
C LEU A 209 2.13 3.98 -11.12
N ARG A 210 0.94 3.47 -11.40
CA ARG A 210 -0.21 4.24 -11.87
C ARG A 210 -1.23 4.32 -10.75
N GLU A 211 -1.76 5.49 -10.50
CA GLU A 211 -2.86 5.68 -9.56
C GLU A 211 -4.14 5.01 -10.07
N VAL A 212 -4.91 4.44 -9.16
CA VAL A 212 -6.20 3.80 -9.43
C VAL A 212 -7.31 4.55 -8.68
N PRO A 213 -7.83 5.64 -9.25
CA PRO A 213 -8.85 6.47 -8.59
C PRO A 213 -10.16 5.72 -8.33
N ASN A 214 -10.50 4.74 -9.17
CA ASN A 214 -11.65 3.86 -8.99
C ASN A 214 -11.22 2.40 -8.95
N PRO A 215 -10.82 1.85 -7.78
CA PRO A 215 -10.44 0.46 -7.63
C PRO A 215 -11.55 -0.53 -7.97
N SER A 216 -12.81 -0.18 -7.68
CA SER A 216 -13.96 -1.04 -7.98
C SER A 216 -14.09 -1.31 -9.47
N GLU A 217 -14.00 -0.27 -10.30
CA GLU A 217 -14.03 -0.41 -11.75
C GLU A 217 -12.85 -1.25 -12.27
N ALA A 218 -11.65 -0.99 -11.73
CA ALA A 218 -10.45 -1.71 -12.13
C ALA A 218 -10.51 -3.20 -11.77
N LEU A 219 -11.03 -3.55 -10.58
CA LEU A 219 -11.16 -4.94 -10.11
C LEU A 219 -12.29 -5.72 -10.82
N LEU A 220 -13.32 -5.02 -11.27
CA LEU A 220 -14.45 -5.63 -11.99
C LEU A 220 -14.27 -5.62 -13.51
N SER A 221 -13.27 -4.92 -14.04
CA SER A 221 -12.97 -4.89 -15.46
C SER A 221 -12.58 -6.29 -15.96
N GLY A 222 -13.26 -6.76 -17.00
CA GLY A 222 -13.01 -8.10 -17.58
C GLY A 222 -13.74 -9.24 -16.88
N ARG A 223 -14.61 -8.97 -15.89
CA ARG A 223 -15.47 -9.99 -15.29
C ARG A 223 -16.42 -10.57 -16.35
N PRO A 224 -16.53 -11.91 -16.49
CA PRO A 224 -17.56 -12.52 -17.30
C PRO A 224 -18.94 -12.34 -16.65
N LEU A 225 -19.91 -11.80 -17.37
CA LEU A 225 -21.23 -11.47 -16.83
C LEU A 225 -22.17 -12.67 -16.70
N ASP A 226 -22.01 -13.70 -17.55
CA ASP A 226 -22.92 -14.82 -17.66
C ASP A 226 -22.29 -16.14 -17.22
N CYS A 227 -21.51 -16.14 -16.15
CA CYS A 227 -20.92 -17.37 -15.62
C CYS A 227 -21.39 -17.66 -14.20
N SER A 228 -21.55 -18.96 -13.89
CA SER A 228 -21.79 -19.41 -12.52
C SER A 228 -20.51 -19.34 -11.69
N GLY A 229 -20.64 -19.21 -10.37
CA GLY A 229 -19.52 -19.19 -9.45
C GLY A 229 -18.89 -17.81 -9.22
N SER A 230 -19.52 -16.74 -9.66
CA SER A 230 -19.07 -15.36 -9.44
C SER A 230 -20.14 -14.57 -8.69
N CYS A 231 -19.75 -13.85 -7.66
CA CYS A 231 -20.59 -12.91 -6.90
C CYS A 231 -19.79 -11.67 -6.54
N ILE A 232 -20.43 -10.49 -6.46
CA ILE A 232 -19.78 -9.25 -6.04
C ILE A 232 -20.09 -8.97 -4.58
N THR A 233 -19.10 -8.46 -3.87
CA THR A 233 -19.26 -7.90 -2.51
C THR A 233 -18.62 -6.54 -2.42
N CYS A 234 -19.07 -5.74 -1.46
CA CYS A 234 -18.44 -4.48 -1.09
C CYS A 234 -17.60 -4.70 0.17
N LEU A 235 -16.32 -4.41 0.09
CA LEU A 235 -15.40 -4.39 1.23
C LEU A 235 -15.12 -2.95 1.63
N MET A 236 -14.98 -2.69 2.94
CA MET A 236 -14.60 -1.38 3.43
C MET A 236 -13.10 -1.34 3.73
N GLU A 237 -12.33 -0.78 2.83
CA GLU A 237 -10.92 -0.54 3.03
C GLU A 237 -10.70 0.87 3.58
N GLY A 238 -10.64 0.95 4.92
CA GLY A 238 -10.64 2.24 5.62
C GLY A 238 -12.00 2.94 5.49
N THR A 239 -12.03 4.10 4.86
CA THR A 239 -13.27 4.84 4.55
C THR A 239 -13.79 4.55 3.14
N ARG A 240 -13.09 3.74 2.35
CA ARG A 240 -13.33 3.54 0.93
C ARG A 240 -14.07 2.24 0.65
N PRO A 241 -15.30 2.28 0.11
CA PRO A 241 -15.97 1.08 -0.37
C PRO A 241 -15.29 0.59 -1.66
N ILE A 242 -14.93 -0.69 -1.69
CA ILE A 242 -14.31 -1.34 -2.86
C ILE A 242 -15.15 -2.54 -3.23
N LEU A 243 -15.64 -2.57 -4.46
CA LEU A 243 -16.34 -3.72 -5.01
C LEU A 243 -15.33 -4.79 -5.45
N VAL A 244 -15.50 -6.00 -4.96
CA VAL A 244 -14.61 -7.14 -5.23
C VAL A 244 -15.42 -8.33 -5.70
N GLU A 245 -14.94 -8.98 -6.74
CA GLU A 245 -15.51 -10.23 -7.23
C GLU A 245 -15.02 -11.39 -6.37
N ILE A 246 -15.95 -12.19 -5.88
CA ILE A 246 -15.72 -13.47 -5.21
C ILE A 246 -15.99 -14.58 -6.22
N GLN A 247 -14.99 -15.42 -6.45
CA GLN A 247 -15.04 -16.54 -7.38
C GLN A 247 -15.05 -17.84 -6.59
N ALA A 248 -15.92 -18.77 -6.97
CA ALA A 248 -15.96 -20.11 -6.39
C ALA A 248 -16.01 -21.18 -7.49
N LEU A 249 -15.30 -22.26 -7.24
CA LEU A 249 -15.35 -23.48 -8.05
C LEU A 249 -15.70 -24.65 -7.14
N VAL A 250 -16.75 -25.35 -7.48
CA VAL A 250 -17.25 -26.54 -6.78
C VAL A 250 -17.23 -27.72 -7.73
N THR A 251 -16.56 -28.78 -7.36
CA THR A 251 -16.49 -29.98 -8.19
C THR A 251 -16.55 -31.26 -7.32
N LYS A 252 -16.96 -32.38 -7.91
CA LYS A 252 -16.93 -33.67 -7.19
C LYS A 252 -15.48 -34.06 -6.89
N THR A 253 -15.23 -34.45 -5.62
CA THR A 253 -13.90 -34.93 -5.27
C THR A 253 -13.58 -36.25 -5.99
N SER A 254 -12.38 -36.34 -6.52
CA SER A 254 -11.84 -37.58 -7.10
C SER A 254 -11.02 -38.38 -6.09
N PHE A 255 -10.83 -37.83 -4.88
CA PHE A 255 -10.02 -38.40 -3.79
C PHE A 255 -10.91 -38.62 -2.57
N GLY A 256 -10.50 -39.50 -1.67
CA GLY A 256 -11.29 -39.84 -0.47
C GLY A 256 -11.58 -38.67 0.47
N ASN A 257 -10.76 -37.61 0.46
CA ASN A 257 -10.95 -36.42 1.27
C ASN A 257 -11.19 -35.19 0.41
N PRO A 258 -12.31 -34.48 0.59
CA PRO A 258 -12.59 -33.23 -0.12
C PRO A 258 -11.58 -32.14 0.17
N ARG A 259 -11.12 -31.44 -0.87
CA ARG A 259 -10.22 -30.31 -0.74
C ARG A 259 -10.99 -29.01 -0.52
N ARG A 260 -10.47 -28.20 0.38
CA ARG A 260 -10.95 -26.84 0.66
C ARG A 260 -9.78 -25.89 0.48
N VAL A 261 -9.91 -24.91 -0.40
CA VAL A 261 -8.87 -23.92 -0.67
C VAL A 261 -9.53 -22.55 -0.68
N ALA A 262 -8.98 -21.61 0.06
CA ALA A 262 -9.40 -20.23 0.07
C ALA A 262 -8.19 -19.31 -0.19
N THR A 263 -8.35 -18.39 -1.12
CA THR A 263 -7.38 -17.34 -1.45
C THR A 263 -8.05 -15.99 -1.22
N GLY A 264 -7.43 -15.15 -0.40
CA GLY A 264 -8.03 -13.87 0.01
C GLY A 264 -9.10 -13.98 1.10
N PHE A 265 -9.33 -15.18 1.65
CA PHE A 265 -10.25 -15.46 2.76
C PHE A 265 -9.60 -16.33 3.83
N ASP A 266 -10.13 -16.24 5.06
CA ASP A 266 -9.77 -17.19 6.11
C ASP A 266 -10.36 -18.58 5.82
N MET A 267 -9.51 -19.61 5.90
CA MET A 267 -9.88 -20.99 5.60
C MET A 267 -10.89 -21.55 6.59
N ASN A 268 -10.75 -21.22 7.89
CA ASN A 268 -11.65 -21.72 8.92
C ASN A 268 -13.04 -21.09 8.76
N ARG A 269 -13.08 -19.82 8.40
CA ARG A 269 -14.33 -19.10 8.10
C ARG A 269 -15.02 -19.69 6.87
N THR A 270 -14.28 -19.98 5.82
CA THR A 270 -14.81 -20.66 4.62
C THR A 270 -15.40 -22.03 4.98
N ALA A 271 -14.67 -22.83 5.78
CA ALA A 271 -15.16 -24.13 6.23
C ALA A 271 -16.45 -24.03 7.07
N MET A 272 -16.56 -23.00 7.92
CA MET A 272 -17.77 -22.74 8.72
C MET A 272 -18.95 -22.36 7.80
N LEU A 273 -18.75 -21.52 6.79
CA LEU A 273 -19.80 -21.16 5.83
C LEU A 273 -20.31 -22.39 5.06
N LEU A 274 -19.40 -23.27 4.63
CA LEU A 274 -19.79 -24.53 3.96
C LEU A 274 -20.61 -25.44 4.89
N ALA A 275 -20.25 -25.52 6.17
CA ALA A 275 -21.03 -26.29 7.16
C ALA A 275 -22.43 -25.67 7.40
N VAL A 276 -22.55 -24.33 7.36
CA VAL A 276 -23.86 -23.65 7.44
C VAL A 276 -24.70 -23.94 6.20
N LEU A 277 -24.12 -23.89 5.00
CA LEU A 277 -24.82 -24.24 3.76
C LEU A 277 -25.31 -25.69 3.76
N GLU A 278 -24.51 -26.61 4.27
CA GLU A 278 -24.92 -28.02 4.40
C GLU A 278 -26.03 -28.18 5.42
N LYS A 279 -25.85 -27.66 6.65
CA LYS A 279 -26.77 -27.92 7.76
C LYS A 279 -28.06 -27.13 7.69
N ARG A 280 -28.03 -25.89 7.20
CA ARG A 280 -29.19 -24.97 7.22
C ARG A 280 -29.86 -24.82 5.87
N ALA A 281 -29.08 -24.80 4.79
CA ALA A 281 -29.62 -24.67 3.44
C ALA A 281 -29.82 -26.00 2.73
N GLY A 282 -29.36 -27.11 3.30
CA GLY A 282 -29.60 -28.47 2.78
C GLY A 282 -28.71 -28.86 1.60
N PHE A 283 -27.65 -28.12 1.31
CA PHE A 283 -26.72 -28.43 0.23
C PHE A 283 -25.59 -29.34 0.73
N TYR A 284 -25.59 -30.60 0.30
CA TYR A 284 -24.58 -31.56 0.73
C TYR A 284 -23.20 -31.20 0.17
N MET A 285 -22.22 -30.91 1.05
CA MET A 285 -20.86 -30.49 0.71
C MET A 285 -19.80 -31.55 1.01
N GLY A 286 -20.21 -32.69 1.60
CA GLY A 286 -19.29 -33.69 2.15
C GLY A 286 -18.42 -34.42 1.14
N ASN A 287 -18.78 -34.43 -0.17
CA ASN A 287 -18.02 -35.07 -1.23
C ASN A 287 -17.60 -34.10 -2.35
N LEU A 288 -17.55 -32.81 -2.06
CA LEU A 288 -17.22 -31.76 -3.03
C LEU A 288 -15.91 -31.09 -2.67
N ASP A 289 -15.03 -30.92 -3.64
CA ASP A 289 -13.91 -29.99 -3.58
C ASP A 289 -14.45 -28.56 -3.78
N VAL A 290 -14.01 -27.64 -2.92
CA VAL A 290 -14.43 -26.24 -3.00
C VAL A 290 -13.20 -25.33 -2.98
N PHE A 291 -13.13 -24.45 -3.99
CA PHE A 291 -12.10 -23.45 -4.15
C PHE A 291 -12.78 -22.08 -4.14
N VAL A 292 -12.29 -21.16 -3.30
CA VAL A 292 -12.79 -19.77 -3.22
C VAL A 292 -11.63 -18.82 -3.43
N ASN A 293 -11.87 -17.77 -4.20
CA ASN A 293 -10.86 -16.75 -4.50
C ASN A 293 -11.47 -15.34 -4.47
N ALA A 294 -10.82 -14.40 -3.81
CA ALA A 294 -11.11 -12.98 -3.98
C ALA A 294 -10.28 -12.43 -5.15
N ALA A 295 -10.96 -11.89 -6.17
CA ALA A 295 -10.29 -11.36 -7.35
C ALA A 295 -9.37 -10.18 -7.01
N GLY A 296 -8.37 -9.94 -7.85
CA GLY A 296 -7.41 -8.84 -7.68
C GLY A 296 -6.47 -8.98 -6.49
N GLY A 297 -6.49 -10.14 -5.78
CA GLY A 297 -5.65 -10.39 -4.62
C GLY A 297 -6.03 -9.60 -3.37
N MET A 298 -7.24 -9.11 -3.33
CA MET A 298 -7.80 -8.45 -2.15
C MET A 298 -8.00 -9.46 -1.01
N ARG A 299 -7.91 -8.97 0.23
CA ARG A 299 -8.28 -9.74 1.42
C ARG A 299 -9.70 -9.38 1.82
N ALA A 300 -10.57 -10.38 1.86
CA ALA A 300 -11.98 -10.23 2.22
C ALA A 300 -12.23 -10.86 3.61
N ASP A 301 -11.57 -10.31 4.63
CA ASP A 301 -11.65 -10.80 6.00
C ASP A 301 -12.90 -10.29 6.74
N GLU A 302 -13.69 -9.41 6.11
CA GLU A 302 -14.89 -8.82 6.68
C GLU A 302 -16.11 -9.74 6.63
N PRO A 303 -17.03 -9.65 7.63
CA PRO A 303 -18.30 -10.37 7.63
C PRO A 303 -19.19 -10.09 6.41
N SER A 304 -19.08 -8.91 5.81
CA SER A 304 -19.80 -8.52 4.60
C SER A 304 -19.54 -9.44 3.41
N ALA A 305 -18.37 -10.08 3.35
CA ALA A 305 -18.01 -11.02 2.30
C ALA A 305 -18.66 -12.40 2.42
N ASP A 306 -19.19 -12.79 3.59
CA ASP A 306 -19.71 -14.13 3.85
C ASP A 306 -20.86 -14.51 2.91
N LEU A 307 -21.79 -13.57 2.72
CA LEU A 307 -22.92 -13.80 1.82
C LEU A 307 -22.44 -14.00 0.38
N ALA A 308 -21.49 -13.23 -0.09
CA ALA A 308 -20.95 -13.35 -1.43
C ALA A 308 -20.20 -14.68 -1.62
N VAL A 309 -19.45 -15.15 -0.61
CA VAL A 309 -18.81 -16.48 -0.61
C VAL A 309 -19.88 -17.59 -0.73
N ALA A 310 -20.90 -17.53 0.13
CA ALA A 310 -22.00 -18.49 0.10
C ALA A 310 -22.72 -18.51 -1.25
N MET A 311 -23.02 -17.32 -1.79
CA MET A 311 -23.72 -17.18 -3.08
C MET A 311 -22.86 -17.63 -4.27
N ALA A 312 -21.56 -17.33 -4.28
CA ALA A 312 -20.65 -17.80 -5.32
C ALA A 312 -20.53 -19.34 -5.31
N VAL A 313 -20.42 -19.95 -4.13
CA VAL A 313 -20.41 -21.41 -3.96
C VAL A 313 -21.71 -22.03 -4.48
N LEU A 314 -22.86 -21.51 -4.06
CA LEU A 314 -24.18 -22.03 -4.49
C LEU A 314 -24.42 -21.79 -5.98
N SER A 315 -24.03 -20.65 -6.50
CA SER A 315 -24.09 -20.32 -7.93
C SER A 315 -23.37 -21.37 -8.76
N ASN A 316 -22.14 -21.72 -8.38
CA ASN A 316 -21.37 -22.74 -9.09
C ASN A 316 -21.93 -24.15 -8.88
N LEU A 317 -22.35 -24.51 -7.65
CA LEU A 317 -22.95 -25.81 -7.34
C LEU A 317 -24.22 -26.08 -8.15
N LEU A 318 -25.05 -25.06 -8.34
CA LEU A 318 -26.32 -25.12 -9.04
C LEU A 318 -26.21 -24.83 -10.56
N ASP A 319 -25.02 -24.44 -11.00
CA ASP A 319 -24.74 -23.94 -12.36
C ASP A 319 -25.72 -22.84 -12.79
N LYS A 320 -25.91 -21.86 -11.90
CA LYS A 320 -26.77 -20.69 -12.12
C LYS A 320 -25.99 -19.40 -11.91
N VAL A 321 -26.15 -18.47 -12.83
CA VAL A 321 -25.55 -17.15 -12.72
C VAL A 321 -26.10 -16.47 -11.46
N CYS A 322 -25.21 -15.90 -10.65
CA CYS A 322 -25.61 -15.07 -9.53
C CYS A 322 -25.96 -13.67 -10.06
N LEU A 323 -27.24 -13.39 -10.18
CA LEU A 323 -27.77 -12.07 -10.57
C LEU A 323 -27.81 -11.09 -9.39
N LEU A 324 -27.63 -11.58 -8.16
CA LEU A 324 -27.53 -10.73 -7.00
C LEU A 324 -26.21 -9.97 -7.07
N TYR A 325 -26.32 -8.71 -7.45
CA TYR A 325 -25.54 -7.68 -6.80
C TYR A 325 -25.95 -7.76 -5.33
N THR A 326 -25.05 -8.18 -4.48
CA THR A 326 -25.23 -7.99 -3.03
C THR A 326 -25.24 -6.50 -2.70
N SER A 327 -25.04 -5.65 -3.68
CA SER A 327 -25.17 -4.21 -3.73
C SER A 327 -26.61 -3.71 -3.89
N ASP A 328 -27.61 -4.55 -4.06
CA ASP A 328 -29.01 -4.08 -4.14
C ASP A 328 -29.40 -3.30 -2.85
N ALA A 329 -28.80 -3.68 -1.71
CA ALA A 329 -28.91 -2.88 -0.50
C ALA A 329 -28.17 -1.52 -0.57
N ALA A 330 -27.23 -1.35 -1.52
CA ALA A 330 -26.53 -0.08 -1.72
C ALA A 330 -27.27 0.81 -2.76
N ASP A 331 -27.94 0.24 -3.72
CA ASP A 331 -28.77 0.97 -4.68
C ASP A 331 -29.98 1.62 -3.99
N ASP A 332 -30.56 0.95 -3.00
CA ASP A 332 -31.60 1.53 -2.12
C ASP A 332 -31.08 2.68 -1.23
N LEU A 333 -29.76 2.72 -0.96
CA LEU A 333 -29.15 3.81 -0.19
C LEU A 333 -28.70 5.00 -1.05
N ILE A 334 -28.54 4.84 -2.36
CA ILE A 334 -28.08 5.90 -3.28
C ILE A 334 -29.29 6.63 -3.93
N GLY A 335 -30.51 6.17 -3.73
CA GLY A 335 -31.73 6.92 -4.06
C GLY A 335 -31.82 7.35 -5.52
N VAL A 336 -31.81 6.40 -6.47
CA VAL A 336 -32.21 6.65 -7.86
C VAL A 336 -33.61 6.13 -8.08
#